data_4366ad44644145d18cbaedee9964cabd
#
_entry.id   4366ad44644145d18cbaedee9964cabd
#
_cell.length_a   1.000
_cell.length_b   1.000
_cell.length_c   1.000
_cell.angle_alpha   90.00
_cell.angle_beta   90.00
_cell.angle_gamma   90.00
#
_symmetry.space_group_name_H-M   'P 1'
#
loop_
_entity.id
_entity.type
_entity.pdbx_description
1 polymer ?
#
loop_
_entity_poly.entity_id
_entity_poly.type
_entity_poly.pdbx_seq_one_letter_code
_entity_poly.pdbx_strand_id
1 'polypeptide(L)'
;MGLDFDGVVAYNPFRIIRAPIKWFKREMLGIHKLTFFVPKNWWQRFAWSIVHESSIFPAKGTKLLKEMARDPKYEFHLVTARFGFLKDNLYNWLDKNELRKVFKSININEGYAQPHEYKLQITRRLNLDYYVEDNLDIVVYLKDKVKTKIFWIYNFMDKRHNYPDKFPYLEEALKATRK
;
A
#
# COMPACT_ATOMS: atom_id res chain seq x y z
N MET A 1 9.63 -6.37 -7.25
CA MET A 1 9.24 -5.35 -6.25
C MET A 1 7.72 -5.31 -6.08
N GLY A 2 7.21 -5.32 -4.85
CA GLY A 2 5.79 -5.17 -4.54
C GLY A 2 5.43 -3.76 -4.11
N LEU A 3 4.26 -3.27 -4.51
CA LEU A 3 3.75 -1.96 -4.14
C LEU A 3 2.33 -2.08 -3.57
N ASP A 4 2.07 -1.46 -2.42
CA ASP A 4 0.69 -1.26 -2.00
C ASP A 4 -0.02 -0.25 -2.91
N PHE A 5 -1.34 -0.30 -2.96
CA PHE A 5 -2.12 0.61 -3.78
C PHE A 5 -2.41 1.92 -3.06
N ASP A 6 -3.17 1.85 -1.97
CA ASP A 6 -3.67 3.04 -1.27
C ASP A 6 -2.55 3.71 -0.47
N GLY A 7 -2.18 4.91 -0.89
CA GLY A 7 -1.16 5.71 -0.24
C GLY A 7 0.27 5.47 -0.76
N VAL A 8 0.48 4.51 -1.65
CA VAL A 8 1.74 4.25 -2.34
C VAL A 8 1.62 4.57 -3.83
N VAL A 9 0.78 3.82 -4.57
CA VAL A 9 0.54 4.05 -6.01
C VAL A 9 -0.54 5.11 -6.23
N ALA A 10 -1.62 5.07 -5.45
CA ALA A 10 -2.69 6.05 -5.46
C ALA A 10 -2.62 6.96 -4.23
N TYR A 11 -2.65 8.28 -4.45
CA TYR A 11 -2.71 9.24 -3.38
C TYR A 11 -4.12 9.30 -2.79
N ASN A 12 -4.20 9.09 -1.47
CA ASN A 12 -5.45 9.17 -0.73
C ASN A 12 -5.41 10.34 0.27
N PRO A 13 -6.11 11.46 0.00
CA PRO A 13 -6.11 12.62 0.88
C PRO A 13 -6.66 12.32 2.28
N PHE A 14 -7.55 11.33 2.44
CA PHE A 14 -8.06 10.93 3.75
C PHE A 14 -7.00 10.33 4.69
N ARG A 15 -5.82 9.98 4.18
CA ARG A 15 -4.67 9.63 5.04
C ARG A 15 -4.31 10.78 5.98
N ILE A 16 -4.39 12.03 5.51
CA ILE A 16 -4.09 13.21 6.31
C ILE A 16 -5.09 13.34 7.46
N ILE A 17 -6.38 13.10 7.20
CA ILE A 17 -7.45 13.18 8.21
C ILE A 17 -7.37 12.04 9.23
N ARG A 18 -6.98 10.85 8.80
CA ARG A 18 -6.83 9.67 9.69
C ARG A 18 -5.53 9.66 10.47
N ALA A 19 -4.51 10.37 10.00
CA ALA A 19 -3.20 10.40 10.63
C ALA A 19 -3.23 10.85 12.09
N PRO A 20 -3.89 11.96 12.48
CA PRO A 20 -3.98 12.39 13.88
C PRO A 20 -4.62 11.34 14.79
N ILE A 21 -5.70 10.69 14.32
CA ILE A 21 -6.41 9.66 15.10
C ILE A 21 -5.54 8.42 15.32
N LYS A 22 -4.83 7.97 14.28
CA LYS A 22 -3.91 6.84 14.38
C LYS A 22 -2.71 7.17 15.26
N TRP A 23 -2.12 8.35 15.09
CA TRP A 23 -1.02 8.84 15.90
C TRP A 23 -1.41 8.91 17.38
N PHE A 24 -2.53 9.53 17.72
CA PHE A 24 -3.03 9.64 19.09
C PHE A 24 -3.24 8.25 19.74
N LYS A 25 -3.85 7.32 19.02
CA LYS A 25 -4.06 5.95 19.52
C LYS A 25 -2.75 5.22 19.79
N ARG A 26 -1.75 5.39 18.93
CA ARG A 26 -0.46 4.72 19.05
C ARG A 26 0.40 5.34 20.15
N GLU A 27 0.57 6.67 20.14
CA GLU A 27 1.49 7.38 21.05
C GLU A 27 0.91 7.54 22.47
N MET A 28 -0.39 7.79 22.57
CA MET A 28 -1.03 8.05 23.87
C MET A 28 -1.64 6.81 24.52
N LEU A 29 -2.12 5.85 23.72
CA LEU A 29 -2.84 4.68 24.23
C LEU A 29 -2.06 3.37 24.03
N GLY A 30 -0.89 3.38 23.37
CA GLY A 30 -0.10 2.18 23.09
C GLY A 30 -0.83 1.13 22.25
N ILE A 31 -1.92 1.52 21.58
CA ILE A 31 -2.78 0.58 20.83
C ILE A 31 -2.24 0.39 19.44
N HIS A 32 -1.48 -0.69 19.21
CA HIS A 32 -1.11 -1.20 17.90
C HIS A 32 -2.21 -2.13 17.39
N LYS A 33 -3.15 -1.60 16.63
CA LYS A 33 -4.29 -2.38 16.17
C LYS A 33 -4.05 -2.91 14.76
N LEU A 34 -3.68 -4.18 14.64
CA LEU A 34 -3.57 -4.90 13.36
C LEU A 34 -4.92 -5.43 12.85
N THR A 35 -5.97 -5.41 13.66
CA THR A 35 -7.31 -5.85 13.25
C THR A 35 -8.04 -4.75 12.50
N PHE A 36 -8.43 -5.04 11.26
CA PHE A 36 -9.17 -4.14 10.39
C PHE A 36 -10.63 -4.57 10.30
N PHE A 37 -11.52 -3.60 10.13
CA PHE A 37 -12.93 -3.87 9.93
C PHE A 37 -13.15 -4.52 8.56
N VAL A 38 -13.88 -5.63 8.54
CA VAL A 38 -14.30 -6.32 7.31
C VAL A 38 -15.79 -6.07 7.10
N PRO A 39 -16.20 -5.39 6.00
CA PRO A 39 -17.60 -5.11 5.72
C PRO A 39 -18.33 -6.40 5.35
N LYS A 40 -19.39 -6.76 6.11
CA LYS A 40 -20.17 -7.98 5.91
C LYS A 40 -21.43 -7.73 5.08
N ASN A 41 -22.13 -6.61 5.33
CA ASN A 41 -23.41 -6.28 4.73
C ASN A 41 -23.25 -5.39 3.49
N TRP A 42 -24.24 -5.40 2.59
CA TRP A 42 -24.22 -4.63 1.34
C TRP A 42 -24.02 -3.12 1.56
N TRP A 43 -24.70 -2.52 2.55
CA TRP A 43 -24.56 -1.10 2.85
C TRP A 43 -23.18 -0.75 3.46
N GLN A 44 -22.57 -1.66 4.22
CA GLN A 44 -21.20 -1.50 4.72
C GLN A 44 -20.20 -1.53 3.57
N ARG A 45 -20.42 -2.43 2.58
CA ARG A 45 -19.60 -2.50 1.35
C ARG A 45 -19.75 -1.22 0.54
N PHE A 46 -20.97 -0.70 0.41
CA PHE A 46 -21.22 0.58 -0.27
C PHE A 46 -20.50 1.75 0.42
N ALA A 47 -20.66 1.91 1.73
CA ALA A 47 -19.94 2.93 2.49
C ALA A 47 -18.42 2.77 2.40
N TRP A 48 -17.93 1.51 2.38
CA TRP A 48 -16.52 1.20 2.20
C TRP A 48 -16.02 1.57 0.80
N SER A 49 -16.83 1.39 -0.23
CA SER A 49 -16.51 1.82 -1.61
C SER A 49 -16.29 3.32 -1.67
N ILE A 50 -17.19 4.12 -1.10
CA ILE A 50 -17.05 5.59 -1.07
C ILE A 50 -15.71 6.01 -0.42
N VAL A 51 -15.32 5.36 0.67
CA VAL A 51 -14.04 5.63 1.36
C VAL A 51 -12.84 5.29 0.47
N HIS A 52 -12.94 4.23 -0.34
CA HIS A 52 -11.85 3.80 -1.23
C HIS A 52 -11.83 4.53 -2.58
N GLU A 53 -12.96 5.10 -3.02
CA GLU A 53 -13.03 6.00 -4.17
C GLU A 53 -12.26 7.31 -3.94
N SER A 54 -11.93 7.62 -2.70
CA SER A 54 -11.10 8.79 -2.36
C SER A 54 -9.62 8.70 -2.79
N SER A 55 -9.15 7.53 -3.25
CA SER A 55 -7.85 7.38 -3.89
C SER A 55 -7.93 7.86 -5.35
N ILE A 56 -7.98 9.19 -5.54
CA ILE A 56 -8.37 9.82 -6.82
C ILE A 56 -7.17 10.03 -7.72
N PHE A 57 -6.04 10.46 -7.17
CA PHE A 57 -4.88 10.89 -7.93
C PHE A 57 -3.74 9.86 -7.92
N PRO A 58 -2.97 9.73 -9.02
CA PRO A 58 -1.73 8.98 -8.99
C PRO A 58 -0.73 9.64 -8.03
N ALA A 59 -0.02 8.81 -7.26
CA ALA A 59 0.97 9.29 -6.31
C ALA A 59 2.20 9.85 -7.01
N LYS A 60 2.95 10.73 -6.34
CA LYS A 60 4.24 11.21 -6.84
C LYS A 60 5.20 10.03 -7.00
N GLY A 61 5.69 9.81 -8.22
CA GLY A 61 6.56 8.69 -8.58
C GLY A 61 5.94 7.71 -9.58
N THR A 62 4.64 7.81 -9.90
CA THR A 62 4.01 6.92 -10.90
C THR A 62 4.59 7.10 -12.30
N LYS A 63 5.09 8.29 -12.65
CA LYS A 63 5.83 8.52 -13.90
C LYS A 63 7.12 7.71 -13.91
N LEU A 64 7.92 7.80 -12.85
CA LEU A 64 9.16 7.02 -12.71
C LEU A 64 8.87 5.51 -12.69
N LEU A 65 7.78 5.08 -12.04
CA LEU A 65 7.33 3.69 -12.04
C LEU A 65 7.07 3.19 -13.46
N LYS A 66 6.37 3.97 -14.30
CA LYS A 66 6.14 3.65 -15.73
C LYS A 66 7.44 3.56 -16.52
N GLU A 67 8.39 4.45 -16.25
CA GLU A 67 9.71 4.42 -16.88
C GLU A 67 10.49 3.15 -16.51
N MET A 68 10.58 2.85 -15.22
CA MET A 68 11.30 1.67 -14.72
C MET A 68 10.68 0.36 -15.19
N ALA A 69 9.36 0.30 -15.34
CA ALA A 69 8.68 -0.91 -15.83
C ALA A 69 8.98 -1.25 -17.30
N ARG A 70 9.59 -0.35 -18.06
CA ARG A 70 10.07 -0.62 -19.43
C ARG A 70 11.42 -1.34 -19.45
N ASP A 71 12.15 -1.28 -18.36
CA ASP A 71 13.44 -1.97 -18.20
C ASP A 71 13.18 -3.38 -17.66
N PRO A 72 13.55 -4.45 -18.38
CA PRO A 72 13.33 -5.84 -17.98
C PRO A 72 14.01 -6.23 -16.66
N LYS A 73 14.93 -5.41 -16.16
CA LYS A 73 15.57 -5.58 -14.85
C LYS A 73 14.57 -5.45 -13.70
N TYR A 74 13.45 -4.72 -13.90
CA TYR A 74 12.48 -4.44 -12.86
C TYR A 74 11.15 -5.16 -13.11
N GLU A 75 10.68 -5.88 -12.13
CA GLU A 75 9.34 -6.46 -12.12
C GLU A 75 8.53 -5.84 -10.97
N PHE A 76 7.35 -5.31 -11.31
CA PHE A 76 6.45 -4.71 -10.34
C PHE A 76 5.20 -5.55 -10.14
N HIS A 77 4.79 -5.69 -8.87
CA HIS A 77 3.60 -6.40 -8.45
C HIS A 77 2.75 -5.46 -7.58
N LEU A 78 1.47 -5.32 -7.92
CA LEU A 78 0.54 -4.62 -7.04
C LEU A 78 0.03 -5.59 -5.99
N VAL A 79 0.09 -5.19 -4.71
CA VAL A 79 -0.36 -5.99 -3.57
C VAL A 79 -1.25 -5.12 -2.70
N THR A 80 -2.56 -5.22 -2.86
CA THR A 80 -3.52 -4.40 -2.14
C THR A 80 -4.43 -5.23 -1.25
N ALA A 81 -4.67 -4.73 -0.04
CA ALA A 81 -5.64 -5.34 0.87
C ALA A 81 -7.10 -4.96 0.56
N ARG A 82 -7.36 -4.27 -0.56
CA ARG A 82 -8.72 -4.03 -1.05
C ARG A 82 -9.44 -5.35 -1.24
N PHE A 83 -10.69 -5.40 -0.81
CA PHE A 83 -11.52 -6.59 -0.94
C PHE A 83 -12.01 -6.80 -2.38
N GLY A 84 -12.33 -8.05 -2.72
CA GLY A 84 -12.74 -8.45 -4.07
C GLY A 84 -13.87 -7.63 -4.69
N PHE A 85 -14.82 -7.13 -3.89
CA PHE A 85 -15.92 -6.26 -4.39
C PHE A 85 -15.44 -4.87 -4.88
N LEU A 86 -14.18 -4.49 -4.62
CA LEU A 86 -13.56 -3.25 -5.13
C LEU A 86 -12.67 -3.49 -6.36
N LYS A 87 -12.69 -4.70 -6.90
CA LYS A 87 -11.81 -5.11 -8.00
C LYS A 87 -12.02 -4.25 -9.26
N ASP A 88 -13.25 -4.08 -9.68
CA ASP A 88 -13.57 -3.29 -10.88
C ASP A 88 -13.18 -1.82 -10.72
N ASN A 89 -13.43 -1.24 -9.53
CA ASN A 89 -12.99 0.10 -9.21
C ASN A 89 -11.46 0.25 -9.31
N LEU A 90 -10.72 -0.72 -8.76
CA LEU A 90 -9.26 -0.74 -8.86
C LEU A 90 -8.77 -0.83 -10.31
N TYR A 91 -9.33 -1.76 -11.09
CA TYR A 91 -8.92 -1.95 -12.49
C TYR A 91 -9.25 -0.71 -13.34
N ASN A 92 -10.44 -0.13 -13.19
CA ASN A 92 -10.83 1.10 -13.88
C ASN A 92 -9.88 2.27 -13.55
N TRP A 93 -9.49 2.38 -12.27
CA TRP A 93 -8.51 3.40 -11.86
C TRP A 93 -7.13 3.17 -12.49
N LEU A 94 -6.65 1.92 -12.50
CA LEU A 94 -5.37 1.56 -13.12
C LEU A 94 -5.37 1.81 -14.63
N ASP A 95 -6.47 1.48 -15.31
CA ASP A 95 -6.63 1.70 -16.75
C ASP A 95 -6.66 3.20 -17.07
N LYS A 96 -7.47 3.98 -16.34
CA LYS A 96 -7.55 5.45 -16.48
C LYS A 96 -6.19 6.14 -16.32
N ASN A 97 -5.32 5.60 -15.47
CA ASN A 97 -3.98 6.15 -15.21
C ASN A 97 -2.88 5.44 -16.00
N GLU A 98 -3.22 4.53 -16.92
CA GLU A 98 -2.27 3.74 -17.74
C GLU A 98 -1.24 2.97 -16.90
N LEU A 99 -1.68 2.45 -15.75
CA LEU A 99 -0.82 1.73 -14.80
C LEU A 99 -1.05 0.22 -14.81
N ARG A 100 -2.13 -0.28 -15.44
CA ARG A 100 -2.45 -1.70 -15.41
C ARG A 100 -1.34 -2.58 -15.99
N LYS A 101 -0.77 -2.16 -17.12
CA LYS A 101 0.30 -2.90 -17.83
C LYS A 101 1.67 -2.76 -17.17
N VAL A 102 1.81 -1.89 -16.19
CA VAL A 102 3.04 -1.70 -15.41
C VAL A 102 3.29 -2.87 -14.47
N PHE A 103 2.22 -3.52 -14.02
CA PHE A 103 2.29 -4.60 -13.05
C PHE A 103 2.27 -5.97 -13.72
N LYS A 104 3.27 -6.81 -13.41
CA LYS A 104 3.30 -8.23 -13.80
C LYS A 104 2.15 -9.01 -13.15
N SER A 105 1.77 -8.66 -11.93
CA SER A 105 0.58 -9.20 -11.28
C SER A 105 -0.11 -8.16 -10.40
N ILE A 106 -1.44 -8.29 -10.28
CA ILE A 106 -2.30 -7.49 -9.42
C ILE A 106 -2.94 -8.45 -8.43
N ASN A 107 -2.57 -8.31 -7.15
CA ASN A 107 -3.00 -9.19 -6.07
C ASN A 107 -3.99 -8.44 -5.18
N ILE A 108 -5.23 -8.94 -5.12
CA ILE A 108 -6.36 -8.36 -4.40
C ILE A 108 -6.79 -9.34 -3.31
N ASN A 109 -7.21 -8.83 -2.15
CA ASN A 109 -7.65 -9.63 -1.02
C ASN A 109 -9.09 -10.16 -1.21
N GLU A 110 -9.25 -11.12 -2.13
CA GLU A 110 -10.57 -11.71 -2.42
C GLU A 110 -11.09 -12.59 -1.27
N GLY A 111 -10.20 -13.16 -0.44
CA GLY A 111 -10.53 -14.03 0.68
C GLY A 111 -10.87 -13.30 1.98
N TYR A 112 -10.95 -11.98 1.99
CA TYR A 112 -11.26 -11.17 3.17
C TYR A 112 -10.33 -11.39 4.37
N ALA A 113 -9.10 -11.82 4.13
CA ALA A 113 -8.10 -11.98 5.19
C ALA A 113 -7.73 -10.62 5.80
N GLN A 114 -7.17 -10.64 7.01
CA GLN A 114 -6.66 -9.41 7.61
C GLN A 114 -5.53 -8.82 6.75
N PRO A 115 -5.49 -7.49 6.52
CA PRO A 115 -4.54 -6.85 5.61
C PRO A 115 -3.07 -7.24 5.83
N HIS A 116 -2.62 -7.30 7.08
CA HIS A 116 -1.25 -7.65 7.43
C HIS A 116 -0.91 -9.11 7.12
N GLU A 117 -1.86 -10.03 7.33
CA GLU A 117 -1.69 -11.47 7.03
C GLU A 117 -1.68 -11.71 5.52
N TYR A 118 -2.63 -11.08 4.81
CA TYR A 118 -2.70 -11.13 3.36
C TYR A 118 -1.40 -10.63 2.71
N LYS A 119 -0.92 -9.44 3.13
CA LYS A 119 0.32 -8.86 2.61
C LYS A 119 1.54 -9.73 2.93
N LEU A 120 1.59 -10.34 4.13
CA LEU A 120 2.64 -11.29 4.48
C LEU A 120 2.64 -12.49 3.54
N GLN A 121 1.47 -13.11 3.32
CA GLN A 121 1.32 -14.26 2.44
C GLN A 121 1.77 -13.95 1.01
N ILE A 122 1.31 -12.81 0.44
CA ILE A 122 1.65 -12.45 -0.94
C ILE A 122 3.13 -12.10 -1.07
N THR A 123 3.70 -11.34 -0.13
CA THR A 123 5.12 -10.97 -0.13
C THR A 123 6.01 -12.20 -0.13
N ARG A 124 5.69 -13.22 0.68
CA ARG A 124 6.40 -14.51 0.71
C ARG A 124 6.22 -15.29 -0.60
N ARG A 125 4.98 -15.40 -1.09
CA ARG A 125 4.66 -16.15 -2.31
C ARG A 125 5.39 -15.60 -3.53
N LEU A 126 5.49 -14.28 -3.65
CA LEU A 126 6.14 -13.62 -4.78
C LEU A 126 7.66 -13.49 -4.61
N ASN A 127 8.20 -13.87 -3.45
CA ASN A 127 9.63 -13.75 -3.12
C ASN A 127 10.22 -12.39 -3.51
N LEU A 128 9.58 -11.32 -3.05
CA LEU A 128 9.92 -9.95 -3.43
C LEU A 128 11.24 -9.50 -2.80
N ASP A 129 12.09 -8.79 -3.56
CA ASP A 129 13.27 -8.12 -3.00
C ASP A 129 12.87 -6.91 -2.16
N TYR A 130 11.89 -6.13 -2.64
CA TYR A 130 11.38 -4.92 -2.01
C TYR A 130 9.87 -4.91 -1.93
N TYR A 131 9.32 -4.38 -0.86
CA TYR A 131 7.89 -4.11 -0.72
C TYR A 131 7.68 -2.71 -0.16
N VAL A 132 6.82 -1.91 -0.79
CA VAL A 132 6.51 -0.53 -0.38
C VAL A 132 5.12 -0.48 0.25
N GLU A 133 5.06 0.07 1.44
CA GLU A 133 3.87 0.13 2.29
C GLU A 133 3.75 1.52 2.93
N ASP A 134 2.53 2.01 3.12
CA ASP A 134 2.27 3.29 3.80
C ASP A 134 1.84 3.14 5.26
N ASN A 135 1.34 1.98 5.64
CA ASN A 135 0.88 1.73 7.00
C ASN A 135 2.00 1.21 7.89
N LEU A 136 2.45 2.06 8.84
CA LEU A 136 3.54 1.71 9.77
C LEU A 136 3.29 0.41 10.55
N ASP A 137 2.05 0.15 10.98
CA ASP A 137 1.75 -1.07 11.75
C ASP A 137 1.97 -2.33 10.90
N ILE A 138 1.66 -2.28 9.59
CA ILE A 138 1.95 -3.36 8.64
C ILE A 138 3.44 -3.46 8.35
N VAL A 139 4.14 -2.33 8.17
CA VAL A 139 5.60 -2.28 7.99
C VAL A 139 6.31 -2.98 9.15
N VAL A 140 5.99 -2.60 10.38
CA VAL A 140 6.56 -3.21 11.60
C VAL A 140 6.23 -4.69 11.70
N TYR A 141 5.00 -5.09 11.34
CA TYR A 141 4.60 -6.49 11.33
C TYR A 141 5.38 -7.33 10.32
N LEU A 142 5.64 -6.78 9.12
CA LEU A 142 6.29 -7.51 8.02
C LEU A 142 7.81 -7.61 8.18
N LYS A 143 8.48 -6.55 8.65
CA LYS A 143 9.95 -6.40 8.62
C LYS A 143 10.73 -7.59 9.19
N ASP A 144 10.19 -8.22 10.25
CA ASP A 144 10.86 -9.34 10.95
C ASP A 144 10.33 -10.72 10.48
N LYS A 145 9.38 -10.74 9.53
CA LYS A 145 8.71 -11.97 9.07
C LYS A 145 9.03 -12.36 7.63
N VAL A 146 9.68 -11.47 6.89
CA VAL A 146 10.07 -11.70 5.48
C VAL A 146 11.53 -11.31 5.27
N LYS A 147 12.16 -11.91 4.26
CA LYS A 147 13.50 -11.49 3.78
C LYS A 147 13.45 -10.23 2.92
N THR A 148 12.26 -9.89 2.44
CA THR A 148 11.96 -8.72 1.64
C THR A 148 12.32 -7.45 2.38
N LYS A 149 13.02 -6.54 1.75
CA LYS A 149 13.29 -5.21 2.31
C LYS A 149 12.02 -4.37 2.25
N ILE A 150 11.52 -3.94 3.42
CA ILE A 150 10.27 -3.19 3.51
C ILE A 150 10.59 -1.70 3.48
N PHE A 151 10.06 -0.99 2.48
CA PHE A 151 10.14 0.45 2.35
C PHE A 151 8.85 1.10 2.87
N TRP A 152 9.00 2.09 3.71
CA TRP A 152 7.86 2.77 4.30
C TRP A 152 7.65 4.16 3.71
N ILE A 153 6.46 4.41 3.14
CA ILE A 153 6.05 5.76 2.75
C ILE A 153 5.38 6.43 3.95
N TYR A 154 6.16 7.23 4.67
CA TYR A 154 5.67 7.88 5.88
C TYR A 154 4.71 9.04 5.56
N ASN A 155 3.77 9.28 6.49
CA ASN A 155 2.95 10.50 6.46
C ASN A 155 3.62 11.59 7.31
N PHE A 156 3.12 12.82 7.16
CA PHE A 156 3.65 13.99 7.87
C PHE A 156 3.74 13.80 9.40
N MET A 157 2.72 13.19 10.02
CA MET A 157 2.68 13.00 11.49
C MET A 157 3.72 11.99 11.98
N ASP A 158 4.01 10.97 11.16
CA ASP A 158 4.91 9.89 11.51
C ASP A 158 6.38 10.17 11.11
N LYS A 159 6.69 11.37 10.61
CA LYS A 159 8.03 11.75 10.15
C LYS A 159 9.12 11.52 11.20
N ARG A 160 8.80 11.71 12.48
CA ARG A 160 9.74 11.55 13.59
C ARG A 160 9.99 10.09 13.97
N HIS A 161 9.14 9.16 13.53
CA HIS A 161 9.33 7.74 13.85
C HIS A 161 10.64 7.22 13.24
N ASN A 162 11.44 6.54 14.06
CA ASN A 162 12.73 6.01 13.62
C ASN A 162 12.52 4.69 12.85
N TYR A 163 12.65 4.77 11.53
CA TYR A 163 12.67 3.62 10.63
C TYR A 163 13.69 3.87 9.52
N PRO A 164 14.66 2.95 9.27
CA PRO A 164 15.81 3.23 8.39
C PRO A 164 15.41 3.42 6.93
N ASP A 165 14.47 2.62 6.42
CA ASP A 165 14.06 2.60 5.02
C ASP A 165 12.72 3.34 4.82
N LYS A 166 12.65 4.59 5.29
CA LYS A 166 11.48 5.46 5.15
C LYS A 166 11.66 6.54 4.10
N PHE A 167 10.62 6.77 3.33
CA PHE A 167 10.61 7.71 2.21
C PHE A 167 9.36 8.60 2.25
N PRO A 168 9.45 9.87 1.80
CA PRO A 168 8.30 10.75 1.75
C PRO A 168 7.31 10.41 0.63
N TYR A 169 7.82 9.82 -0.47
CA TYR A 169 7.05 9.52 -1.68
C TYR A 169 7.56 8.24 -2.35
N LEU A 170 6.70 7.63 -3.16
CA LEU A 170 7.07 6.48 -3.99
C LEU A 170 8.30 6.75 -4.88
N GLU A 171 8.43 7.96 -5.43
CA GLU A 171 9.56 8.34 -6.27
C GLU A 171 10.91 8.11 -5.59
N GLU A 172 11.04 8.51 -4.32
CA GLU A 172 12.30 8.35 -3.58
C GLU A 172 12.55 6.87 -3.21
N ALA A 173 11.52 6.12 -2.89
CA ALA A 173 11.62 4.68 -2.67
C ALA A 173 12.09 3.94 -3.96
N LEU A 174 11.54 4.32 -5.12
CA LEU A 174 11.98 3.76 -6.40
C LEU A 174 13.44 4.12 -6.73
N LYS A 175 13.86 5.35 -6.50
CA LYS A 175 15.27 5.77 -6.70
C LYS A 175 16.23 4.96 -5.82
N ALA A 176 15.83 4.62 -4.60
CA ALA A 176 16.65 3.83 -3.69
C ALA A 176 16.90 2.40 -4.15
N THR A 177 16.09 1.85 -5.08
CA THR A 177 16.30 0.52 -5.67
C THR A 177 17.24 0.54 -6.88
N ARG A 178 17.61 1.71 -7.41
CA ARG A 178 18.54 1.85 -8.54
C ARG A 178 20.01 1.76 -8.14
N LYS A 179 20.29 1.77 -6.85
CA LYS A 179 21.63 1.56 -6.30
C LYS A 179 21.93 0.08 -6.21
#